data_c97a64f672ce2da925e790cad3413979
#
_entry.id   c97a64f672ce2da925e790cad3413979
#
_cell.length_a   1.000
_cell.length_b   1.000
_cell.length_c   1.000
_cell.angle_alpha   90.00
_cell.angle_beta   90.00
_cell.angle_gamma   90.00
#
_symmetry.space_group_name_H-M   'P 1'
#
loop_
_entity.id
_entity.type
_entity.pdbx_description
1 polymer ?
#
loop_
_entity_poly.entity_id
_entity_poly.type
_entity_poly.pdbx_seq_one_letter_code
_entity_poly.pdbx_strand_id
1 'polypeptide(L)'
;MKKNNLLNFIVLIVLVFSCKPSQRITTSWVNPDRPQKNYTTVFVAALMQNNGIKYALENDLGAAAKARGFNVVKGFEIFPPNFNKDNMKDKDLALKLIRDRGCDVILSIAVIHEKSETKYVSGSSYTPYVGYGPYGTYGMYGAGFYGYYNYWSPTLYSPGYYTTDKTYFIEANAYDAETQQIIWSVQSKADNPSGIEKSSKEYTEMLFAQFDKERKKQK
;
A
#
# COMPACT_ATOMS: atom_id res chain seq x y z
N MET A 1 -35.85 24.40 16.33
CA MET A 1 -35.59 23.30 15.40
C MET A 1 -34.33 23.42 14.52
N LYS A 2 -33.81 24.63 14.21
CA LYS A 2 -32.60 24.79 13.35
C LYS A 2 -31.27 24.41 14.01
N LYS A 3 -31.14 24.50 15.36
CA LYS A 3 -29.87 24.27 16.08
C LYS A 3 -29.48 22.79 16.17
N ASN A 4 -30.46 21.87 16.21
CA ASN A 4 -30.20 20.44 16.29
C ASN A 4 -29.74 19.85 14.95
N ASN A 5 -30.19 20.43 13.82
CA ASN A 5 -29.76 19.97 12.48
C ASN A 5 -28.32 20.32 12.19
N LEU A 6 -27.81 21.46 12.70
CA LEU A 6 -26.42 21.87 12.55
C LEU A 6 -25.48 20.95 13.36
N LEU A 7 -25.88 20.57 14.59
CA LEU A 7 -25.12 19.65 15.42
C LEU A 7 -25.05 18.25 14.79
N ASN A 8 -26.15 17.74 14.25
CA ASN A 8 -26.17 16.45 13.55
C ASN A 8 -25.34 16.46 12.26
N PHE A 9 -25.29 17.59 11.55
CA PHE A 9 -24.46 17.75 10.35
C PHE A 9 -22.96 17.77 10.68
N ILE A 10 -22.58 18.41 11.80
CA ILE A 10 -21.19 18.43 12.28
C ILE A 10 -20.74 17.03 12.74
N VAL A 11 -21.60 16.28 13.44
CA VAL A 11 -21.33 14.89 13.84
C VAL A 11 -21.15 13.98 12.64
N LEU A 12 -21.95 14.15 11.60
CA LEU A 12 -21.83 13.36 10.35
C LEU A 12 -20.51 13.63 9.63
N ILE A 13 -20.03 14.88 9.62
CA ILE A 13 -18.76 15.25 8.98
C ILE A 13 -17.56 14.63 9.72
N VAL A 14 -17.62 14.53 11.06
CA VAL A 14 -16.52 13.96 11.86
C VAL A 14 -16.37 12.46 11.65
N LEU A 15 -17.44 11.73 11.31
CA LEU A 15 -17.40 10.27 11.07
C LEU A 15 -16.72 9.89 9.74
N VAL A 16 -16.57 10.81 8.79
CA VAL A 16 -16.01 10.51 7.47
C VAL A 16 -14.47 10.50 7.45
N PHE A 17 -13.79 11.04 8.49
CA PHE A 17 -12.34 11.19 8.53
C PHE A 17 -11.56 10.07 9.24
N SER A 18 -12.20 8.97 9.61
CA SER A 18 -11.56 7.90 10.41
C SER A 18 -10.85 6.81 9.60
N CYS A 19 -10.76 6.90 8.28
CA CYS A 19 -10.06 5.90 7.49
C CYS A 19 -8.56 6.23 7.43
N LYS A 20 -7.73 5.53 8.23
CA LYS A 20 -6.27 5.63 8.09
C LYS A 20 -5.87 5.03 6.75
N PRO A 21 -5.10 5.75 5.92
CA PRO A 21 -4.61 5.18 4.68
C PRO A 21 -3.74 3.96 4.98
N SER A 22 -3.93 2.88 4.20
CA SER A 22 -3.15 1.65 4.33
C SER A 22 -1.69 1.87 3.95
N GLN A 23 -1.39 2.94 3.23
CA GLN A 23 -0.07 3.28 2.73
C GLN A 23 0.32 4.70 3.16
N ARG A 24 1.58 4.89 3.55
CA ARG A 24 2.10 6.21 3.95
C ARG A 24 3.59 6.36 3.68
N ILE A 25 4.02 7.55 3.36
CA ILE A 25 5.43 7.92 3.30
C ILE A 25 5.99 8.01 4.70
N THR A 26 7.16 7.43 4.91
CA THR A 26 7.90 7.48 6.17
C THR A 26 9.03 8.51 6.11
N THR A 27 9.71 8.58 4.96
CA THR A 27 10.84 9.48 4.74
C THR A 27 10.89 9.87 3.28
N SER A 28 11.30 11.10 2.99
CA SER A 28 11.65 11.53 1.63
C SER A 28 12.84 12.46 1.65
N TRP A 29 13.67 12.36 0.62
CA TRP A 29 14.88 13.15 0.48
C TRP A 29 15.11 13.54 -0.98
N VAL A 30 15.49 14.77 -1.18
CA VAL A 30 15.92 15.30 -2.48
C VAL A 30 17.39 15.63 -2.37
N ASN A 31 18.18 15.14 -3.30
CA ASN A 31 19.61 15.42 -3.30
C ASN A 31 19.87 16.92 -3.58
N PRO A 32 20.51 17.65 -2.66
CA PRO A 32 20.83 19.06 -2.88
C PRO A 32 21.85 19.26 -4.02
N ASP A 33 22.74 18.27 -4.24
CA ASP A 33 23.82 18.30 -5.23
C ASP A 33 23.43 17.64 -6.56
N ARG A 34 22.12 17.40 -6.79
CA ARG A 34 21.64 16.79 -8.02
C ARG A 34 21.95 17.67 -9.23
N PRO A 35 22.16 17.08 -10.43
CA PRO A 35 22.29 17.83 -11.66
C PRO A 35 21.08 18.76 -11.89
N GLN A 36 21.35 20.03 -12.18
CA GLN A 36 20.33 21.05 -12.47
C GLN A 36 19.98 21.00 -13.97
N LYS A 37 19.24 19.97 -14.38
CA LYS A 37 18.78 19.80 -15.76
C LYS A 37 17.30 19.47 -15.81
N ASN A 38 16.67 19.70 -16.96
CA ASN A 38 15.30 19.27 -17.19
C ASN A 38 15.29 17.79 -17.55
N TYR A 39 14.64 16.99 -16.72
CA TYR A 39 14.34 15.58 -16.98
C TYR A 39 13.05 15.49 -17.78
N THR A 40 13.08 14.76 -18.90
CA THR A 40 11.98 14.68 -19.85
C THR A 40 11.47 13.26 -20.07
N THR A 41 12.35 12.26 -19.95
CA THR A 41 12.03 10.87 -20.24
C THR A 41 12.42 9.98 -19.08
N VAL A 42 11.41 9.38 -18.43
CA VAL A 42 11.61 8.52 -17.26
C VAL A 42 11.52 7.04 -17.63
N PHE A 43 12.52 6.30 -17.23
CA PHE A 43 12.45 4.84 -17.17
C PHE A 43 11.86 4.43 -15.81
N VAL A 44 10.78 3.66 -15.82
CA VAL A 44 10.09 3.19 -14.61
C VAL A 44 10.29 1.69 -14.46
N ALA A 45 10.89 1.26 -13.35
CA ALA A 45 11.15 -0.15 -13.05
C ALA A 45 10.66 -0.54 -11.65
N ALA A 46 9.76 -1.51 -11.56
CA ALA A 46 9.40 -2.16 -10.32
C ALA A 46 10.26 -3.41 -10.13
N LEU A 47 11.15 -3.36 -9.14
CA LEU A 47 12.10 -4.43 -8.82
C LEU A 47 11.45 -5.44 -7.87
N MET A 48 10.54 -6.25 -8.40
CA MET A 48 9.72 -7.20 -7.65
C MET A 48 9.69 -8.56 -8.34
N GLN A 49 9.55 -9.62 -7.54
CA GLN A 49 9.45 -10.99 -8.06
C GLN A 49 8.07 -11.28 -8.68
N ASN A 50 7.01 -10.68 -8.14
CA ASN A 50 5.65 -10.89 -8.63
C ASN A 50 5.40 -10.04 -9.87
N ASN A 51 5.30 -10.69 -11.03
CA ASN A 51 5.08 -10.01 -12.30
C ASN A 51 3.76 -9.24 -12.36
N GLY A 52 2.68 -9.72 -11.72
CA GLY A 52 1.40 -9.02 -11.67
C GLY A 52 1.51 -7.66 -10.98
N ILE A 53 2.19 -7.63 -9.82
CA ILE A 53 2.45 -6.39 -9.07
C ILE A 53 3.36 -5.48 -9.90
N LYS A 54 4.43 -6.04 -10.50
CA LYS A 54 5.37 -5.30 -11.34
C LYS A 54 4.64 -4.58 -12.47
N TYR A 55 3.82 -5.29 -13.26
CA TYR A 55 3.09 -4.72 -14.38
C TYR A 55 2.08 -3.65 -13.95
N ALA A 56 1.30 -3.91 -12.89
CA ALA A 56 0.34 -2.94 -12.39
C ALA A 56 1.05 -1.64 -11.97
N LEU A 57 2.12 -1.76 -11.19
CA LEU A 57 2.85 -0.62 -10.66
C LEU A 57 3.57 0.19 -11.75
N GLU A 58 4.24 -0.47 -12.70
CA GLU A 58 4.89 0.22 -13.83
C GLU A 58 3.87 0.91 -14.74
N ASN A 59 2.67 0.35 -14.91
CA ASN A 59 1.59 0.98 -15.67
C ASN A 59 1.03 2.21 -14.95
N ASP A 60 0.71 2.09 -13.67
CA ASP A 60 0.11 3.20 -12.90
C ASP A 60 1.11 4.37 -12.73
N LEU A 61 2.37 4.05 -12.36
CA LEU A 61 3.45 5.05 -12.27
C LEU A 61 3.73 5.71 -13.62
N GLY A 62 3.74 4.91 -14.70
CA GLY A 62 3.93 5.43 -16.05
C GLY A 62 2.79 6.37 -16.46
N ALA A 63 1.53 6.03 -16.17
CA ALA A 63 0.39 6.89 -16.44
C ALA A 63 0.47 8.20 -15.65
N ALA A 64 0.82 8.13 -14.37
CA ALA A 64 0.97 9.31 -13.51
C ALA A 64 2.12 10.24 -13.94
N ALA A 65 3.24 9.67 -14.41
CA ALA A 65 4.35 10.43 -14.97
C ALA A 65 3.97 11.10 -16.29
N LYS A 66 3.29 10.40 -17.21
CA LYS A 66 2.78 10.98 -18.47
C LYS A 66 1.83 12.14 -18.21
N ALA A 67 0.94 12.03 -17.23
CA ALA A 67 0.04 13.11 -16.86
C ALA A 67 0.77 14.37 -16.37
N ARG A 68 2.05 14.26 -15.99
CA ARG A 68 2.94 15.37 -15.58
C ARG A 68 3.89 15.84 -16.67
N GLY A 69 3.71 15.33 -17.89
CA GLY A 69 4.46 15.76 -19.07
C GLY A 69 5.76 14.99 -19.33
N PHE A 70 6.01 13.88 -18.63
CA PHE A 70 7.15 13.03 -18.93
C PHE A 70 6.85 12.07 -20.09
N ASN A 71 7.83 11.81 -20.92
CA ASN A 71 7.88 10.60 -21.73
C ASN A 71 8.20 9.41 -20.80
N VAL A 72 7.62 8.24 -21.07
CA VAL A 72 7.77 7.09 -20.18
C VAL A 72 8.17 5.85 -20.94
N VAL A 73 9.20 5.18 -20.45
CA VAL A 73 9.61 3.83 -20.86
C VAL A 73 9.47 2.93 -19.64
N LYS A 74 8.76 1.81 -19.78
CA LYS A 74 8.53 0.90 -18.66
C LYS A 74 9.54 -0.23 -18.64
N GLY A 75 9.85 -0.73 -17.45
CA GLY A 75 10.83 -1.77 -17.25
C GLY A 75 10.52 -3.04 -18.03
N PHE A 76 9.25 -3.46 -18.08
CA PHE A 76 8.85 -4.65 -18.82
C PHE A 76 8.94 -4.50 -20.35
N GLU A 77 9.02 -3.29 -20.90
CA GLU A 77 9.21 -3.04 -22.33
C GLU A 77 10.66 -3.28 -22.75
N ILE A 78 11.62 -3.07 -21.84
CA ILE A 78 13.05 -3.31 -22.06
C ILE A 78 13.48 -4.68 -21.54
N PHE A 79 12.96 -5.06 -20.37
CA PHE A 79 13.31 -6.28 -19.65
C PHE A 79 12.07 -7.17 -19.48
N PRO A 80 11.65 -7.90 -20.52
CA PRO A 80 10.51 -8.79 -20.43
C PRO A 80 10.77 -9.95 -19.44
N PRO A 81 9.74 -10.67 -18.97
CA PRO A 81 9.86 -11.71 -17.94
C PRO A 81 10.84 -12.84 -18.28
N ASN A 82 11.03 -13.09 -19.59
CA ASN A 82 11.98 -14.06 -20.12
C ASN A 82 13.38 -13.47 -20.34
N PHE A 83 13.61 -12.21 -20.00
CA PHE A 83 14.95 -11.63 -20.06
C PHE A 83 15.85 -12.36 -19.07
N ASN A 84 16.93 -12.96 -19.59
CA ASN A 84 17.78 -13.85 -18.82
C ASN A 84 18.44 -13.11 -17.65
N LYS A 85 18.39 -13.71 -16.45
CA LYS A 85 19.05 -13.16 -15.24
C LYS A 85 20.55 -12.91 -15.43
N ASP A 86 21.20 -13.67 -16.34
CA ASP A 86 22.62 -13.48 -16.63
C ASP A 86 22.88 -12.19 -17.42
N ASN A 87 21.95 -11.76 -18.26
CA ASN A 87 22.02 -10.47 -18.96
C ASN A 87 21.80 -9.28 -18.02
N MET A 88 21.08 -9.47 -16.91
CA MET A 88 20.92 -8.42 -15.87
C MET A 88 22.13 -8.28 -14.95
N LYS A 89 23.08 -9.21 -14.97
CA LYS A 89 24.34 -9.08 -14.24
C LYS A 89 25.30 -8.10 -14.90
N ASP A 90 25.11 -7.85 -16.19
CA ASP A 90 25.83 -6.82 -16.91
C ASP A 90 25.14 -5.46 -16.70
N LYS A 91 25.62 -4.76 -15.68
CA LYS A 91 25.13 -3.43 -15.32
C LYS A 91 25.25 -2.43 -16.48
N ASP A 92 26.33 -2.50 -17.24
CA ASP A 92 26.61 -1.57 -18.33
C ASP A 92 25.66 -1.80 -19.49
N LEU A 93 25.33 -3.04 -19.80
CA LEU A 93 24.32 -3.39 -20.79
C LEU A 93 22.94 -2.88 -20.40
N ALA A 94 22.52 -3.06 -19.16
CA ALA A 94 21.21 -2.58 -18.68
C ALA A 94 21.10 -1.06 -18.78
N LEU A 95 22.12 -0.33 -18.33
CA LEU A 95 22.18 1.14 -18.42
C LEU A 95 22.22 1.62 -19.87
N LYS A 96 22.96 0.92 -20.73
CA LYS A 96 23.00 1.24 -22.15
C LYS A 96 21.61 1.11 -22.78
N LEU A 97 20.90 0.00 -22.56
CA LEU A 97 19.56 -0.21 -23.09
C LEU A 97 18.57 0.88 -22.65
N ILE A 98 18.66 1.34 -21.41
CA ILE A 98 17.83 2.44 -20.88
C ILE A 98 18.19 3.77 -21.59
N ARG A 99 19.47 4.09 -21.72
CA ARG A 99 19.95 5.31 -22.38
C ARG A 99 19.64 5.34 -23.87
N ASP A 100 19.76 4.20 -24.56
CA ASP A 100 19.45 4.07 -25.99
C ASP A 100 17.95 4.35 -26.28
N ARG A 101 17.08 4.27 -25.26
CA ARG A 101 15.67 4.70 -25.34
C ARG A 101 15.46 6.19 -25.01
N GLY A 102 16.56 6.96 -24.87
CA GLY A 102 16.52 8.38 -24.55
C GLY A 102 16.09 8.70 -23.11
N CYS A 103 16.15 7.72 -22.19
CA CYS A 103 15.81 7.96 -20.79
C CYS A 103 16.90 8.77 -20.10
N ASP A 104 16.50 9.86 -19.46
CA ASP A 104 17.39 10.77 -18.71
C ASP A 104 17.23 10.62 -17.18
N VAL A 105 16.16 9.95 -16.71
CA VAL A 105 15.95 9.61 -15.31
C VAL A 105 15.48 8.16 -15.17
N ILE A 106 15.94 7.48 -14.14
CA ILE A 106 15.54 6.11 -13.78
C ILE A 106 14.77 6.16 -12.45
N LEU A 107 13.49 5.80 -12.47
CA LEU A 107 12.67 5.62 -11.27
C LEU A 107 12.58 4.12 -10.96
N SER A 108 13.22 3.69 -9.89
CA SER A 108 13.15 2.31 -9.41
C SER A 108 12.32 2.20 -8.14
N ILE A 109 11.51 1.16 -8.04
CA ILE A 109 10.71 0.85 -6.85
C ILE A 109 11.02 -0.57 -6.39
N ALA A 110 11.32 -0.74 -5.11
CA ALA A 110 11.60 -2.05 -4.52
C ALA A 110 10.91 -2.22 -3.17
N VAL A 111 10.48 -3.44 -2.86
CA VAL A 111 10.12 -3.84 -1.50
C VAL A 111 11.42 -4.24 -0.80
N ILE A 112 11.84 -3.43 0.16
CA ILE A 112 13.12 -3.61 0.86
C ILE A 112 13.00 -4.50 2.10
N HIS A 113 11.80 -4.60 2.66
CA HIS A 113 11.52 -5.43 3.83
C HIS A 113 10.03 -5.78 3.91
N GLU A 114 9.73 -7.00 4.38
CA GLU A 114 8.40 -7.46 4.75
C GLU A 114 8.40 -7.88 6.22
N LYS A 115 7.48 -7.34 7.01
CA LYS A 115 7.22 -7.75 8.38
C LYS A 115 5.87 -8.47 8.41
N SER A 116 5.85 -9.68 8.96
CA SER A 116 4.65 -10.49 9.12
C SER A 116 4.43 -10.78 10.61
N GLU A 117 3.27 -10.42 11.14
CA GLU A 117 2.89 -10.67 12.52
C GLU A 117 1.58 -11.48 12.57
N THR A 118 1.66 -12.69 13.10
CA THR A 118 0.47 -13.51 13.32
C THR A 118 -0.09 -13.23 14.70
N LYS A 119 -1.36 -12.84 14.75
CA LYS A 119 -2.09 -12.57 16.00
C LYS A 119 -3.24 -13.56 16.13
N TYR A 120 -3.42 -14.07 17.34
CA TYR A 120 -4.61 -14.83 17.68
C TYR A 120 -5.73 -13.86 18.05
N VAL A 121 -6.85 -13.94 17.32
CA VAL A 121 -8.08 -13.23 17.63
C VAL A 121 -8.97 -14.25 18.36
N SER A 122 -9.17 -14.05 19.67
CA SER A 122 -10.07 -14.89 20.43
C SER A 122 -11.48 -14.75 19.85
N GLY A 123 -12.17 -15.89 19.66
CA GLY A 123 -13.59 -15.87 19.30
C GLY A 123 -14.35 -15.02 20.32
N SER A 124 -15.35 -14.26 19.86
CA SER A 124 -16.15 -13.48 20.78
C SER A 124 -16.86 -14.41 21.75
N SER A 125 -16.45 -14.39 23.00
CA SER A 125 -17.26 -14.95 24.08
C SER A 125 -18.46 -14.02 24.24
N TYR A 126 -19.53 -14.32 23.52
CA TYR A 126 -20.82 -13.76 23.85
C TYR A 126 -21.17 -14.37 25.21
N THR A 127 -20.92 -13.66 26.30
CA THR A 127 -21.51 -13.95 27.60
C THR A 127 -22.95 -13.44 27.52
N PRO A 128 -23.94 -14.36 27.41
CA PRO A 128 -25.33 -13.93 27.48
C PRO A 128 -25.50 -13.27 28.83
N TYR A 129 -26.02 -12.05 28.85
CA TYR A 129 -26.38 -11.37 30.09
C TYR A 129 -27.53 -12.17 30.73
N VAL A 130 -27.19 -13.05 31.65
CA VAL A 130 -28.17 -13.70 32.49
C VAL A 130 -28.66 -12.64 33.48
N GLY A 131 -29.78 -12.00 33.16
CA GLY A 131 -30.46 -11.12 34.09
C GLY A 131 -30.76 -11.92 35.37
N TYR A 132 -30.12 -11.52 36.46
CA TYR A 132 -30.43 -11.97 37.80
C TYR A 132 -31.82 -11.45 38.17
N GLY A 133 -32.88 -12.13 37.66
CA GLY A 133 -34.24 -11.92 38.10
C GLY A 133 -34.81 -13.25 38.62
N PRO A 134 -35.72 -13.25 39.60
CA PRO A 134 -36.26 -14.49 40.20
C PRO A 134 -36.96 -15.40 39.20
N TYR A 135 -37.14 -14.97 37.95
CA TYR A 135 -37.76 -15.77 36.87
C TYR A 135 -36.82 -16.10 35.69
N GLY A 136 -35.57 -15.56 35.69
CA GLY A 136 -34.66 -15.69 34.55
C GLY A 136 -34.08 -17.07 34.35
N THR A 137 -33.96 -17.88 35.37
CA THR A 137 -33.38 -19.23 35.32
C THR A 137 -34.42 -20.33 35.04
N TYR A 138 -35.66 -20.10 35.38
CA TYR A 138 -36.72 -21.12 35.20
C TYR A 138 -37.09 -21.37 33.73
N GLY A 139 -37.03 -20.35 32.89
CA GLY A 139 -37.28 -20.49 31.45
C GLY A 139 -36.22 -21.33 30.70
N MET A 140 -35.01 -21.35 31.22
CA MET A 140 -33.88 -22.04 30.61
C MET A 140 -33.85 -23.53 30.93
N TYR A 141 -34.28 -23.92 32.15
CA TYR A 141 -34.40 -25.32 32.55
C TYR A 141 -35.63 -25.99 31.97
N GLY A 142 -36.68 -25.24 31.60
CA GLY A 142 -37.92 -25.78 31.01
C GLY A 142 -37.79 -26.20 29.54
N ALA A 143 -36.76 -25.71 28.82
CA ALA A 143 -36.52 -26.04 27.40
C ALA A 143 -35.72 -27.37 27.20
N GLY A 144 -35.38 -28.08 28.27
CA GLY A 144 -34.59 -29.31 28.23
C GLY A 144 -33.18 -29.11 27.70
N PHE A 145 -32.46 -30.22 27.49
CA PHE A 145 -31.07 -30.22 26.99
C PHE A 145 -30.89 -29.44 25.66
N TYR A 146 -31.86 -29.54 24.76
CA TYR A 146 -31.79 -28.88 23.46
C TYR A 146 -31.83 -27.35 23.56
N GLY A 147 -32.66 -26.79 24.42
CA GLY A 147 -32.69 -25.35 24.69
C GLY A 147 -31.40 -24.85 25.36
N TYR A 148 -30.90 -25.61 26.32
CA TYR A 148 -29.62 -25.34 26.97
C TYR A 148 -28.46 -25.43 25.98
N TYR A 149 -28.43 -26.45 25.13
CA TYR A 149 -27.41 -26.63 24.10
C TYR A 149 -27.43 -25.49 23.06
N ASN A 150 -28.60 -25.13 22.54
CA ASN A 150 -28.74 -24.02 21.59
C ASN A 150 -28.31 -22.67 22.17
N TYR A 151 -28.50 -22.47 23.46
CA TYR A 151 -28.08 -21.27 24.15
C TYR A 151 -26.55 -21.18 24.25
N TRP A 152 -25.88 -22.28 24.56
CA TRP A 152 -24.43 -22.32 24.74
C TRP A 152 -23.64 -22.68 23.49
N SER A 153 -24.26 -23.28 22.48
CA SER A 153 -23.57 -23.74 21.27
C SER A 153 -22.83 -22.61 20.51
N PRO A 154 -23.32 -21.37 20.41
CA PRO A 154 -22.56 -20.30 19.78
C PRO A 154 -21.24 -20.00 20.48
N THR A 155 -21.19 -20.15 21.82
CA THR A 155 -19.97 -19.97 22.61
C THR A 155 -18.99 -21.13 22.46
N LEU A 156 -19.50 -22.34 22.28
CA LEU A 156 -18.68 -23.55 22.12
C LEU A 156 -18.08 -23.66 20.71
N TYR A 157 -18.75 -23.10 19.69
CA TYR A 157 -18.37 -23.20 18.28
C TYR A 157 -17.85 -21.89 17.68
N SER A 158 -17.44 -20.96 18.52
CA SER A 158 -16.73 -19.76 18.05
C SER A 158 -15.22 -19.88 18.34
N PRO A 159 -14.52 -20.78 17.68
CA PRO A 159 -13.08 -20.89 17.86
C PRO A 159 -12.45 -19.55 17.44
N GLY A 160 -11.49 -19.09 18.21
CA GLY A 160 -10.64 -18.00 17.78
C GLY A 160 -9.93 -18.37 16.47
N TYR A 161 -9.52 -17.38 15.72
CA TYR A 161 -8.78 -17.56 14.48
C TYR A 161 -7.46 -16.78 14.52
N TYR A 162 -6.51 -17.24 13.74
CA TYR A 162 -5.27 -16.53 13.53
C TYR A 162 -5.43 -15.59 12.34
N THR A 163 -5.05 -14.33 12.53
CA THR A 163 -4.89 -13.35 11.45
C THR A 163 -3.42 -13.00 11.32
N THR A 164 -2.98 -12.79 10.09
CA THR A 164 -1.61 -12.38 9.82
C THR A 164 -1.62 -10.97 9.25
N ASP A 165 -1.07 -10.03 10.00
CA ASP A 165 -0.84 -8.67 9.54
C ASP A 165 0.50 -8.61 8.80
N LYS A 166 0.48 -8.04 7.60
CA LYS A 166 1.68 -7.83 6.77
C LYS A 166 1.96 -6.35 6.59
N THR A 167 3.18 -5.95 6.85
CA THR A 167 3.68 -4.61 6.57
C THR A 167 4.83 -4.70 5.58
N TYR A 168 4.68 -4.01 4.45
CA TYR A 168 5.72 -3.89 3.43
C TYR A 168 6.41 -2.52 3.56
N PHE A 169 7.75 -2.54 3.53
CA PHE A 169 8.56 -1.34 3.45
C PHE A 169 9.04 -1.21 2.02
N ILE A 170 8.70 -0.08 1.40
CA ILE A 170 8.91 0.15 -0.02
C ILE A 170 9.80 1.37 -0.18
N GLU A 171 10.79 1.27 -1.05
CA GLU A 171 11.67 2.36 -1.41
C GLU A 171 11.52 2.69 -2.89
N ALA A 172 11.35 3.98 -3.20
CA ALA A 172 11.37 4.52 -4.54
C ALA A 172 12.56 5.46 -4.68
N ASN A 173 13.43 5.19 -5.65
CA ASN A 173 14.60 5.99 -5.91
C ASN A 173 14.60 6.49 -7.36
N ALA A 174 14.83 7.78 -7.55
CA ALA A 174 15.09 8.36 -8.85
C ALA A 174 16.60 8.63 -9.00
N TYR A 175 17.15 8.18 -10.12
CA TYR A 175 18.55 8.37 -10.48
C TYR A 175 18.66 9.16 -11.77
N ASP A 176 19.65 10.03 -11.85
CA ASP A 176 20.10 10.57 -13.12
C ASP A 176 20.68 9.43 -13.97
N ALA A 177 20.17 9.22 -15.19
CA ALA A 177 20.56 8.09 -16.02
C ALA A 177 22.01 8.17 -16.54
N GLU A 178 22.57 9.37 -16.64
CA GLU A 178 23.92 9.60 -17.09
C GLU A 178 24.96 9.36 -15.99
N THR A 179 24.80 10.06 -14.86
CA THR A 179 25.74 10.01 -13.73
C THR A 179 25.48 8.86 -12.78
N GLN A 180 24.30 8.24 -12.83
CA GLN A 180 23.79 7.24 -11.89
C GLN A 180 23.67 7.79 -10.45
N GLN A 181 23.75 9.09 -10.26
CA GLN A 181 23.59 9.74 -8.98
C GLN A 181 22.11 9.68 -8.57
N ILE A 182 21.86 9.35 -7.30
CA ILE A 182 20.52 9.44 -6.74
C ILE A 182 20.12 10.91 -6.65
N ILE A 183 18.94 11.25 -7.18
CA ILE A 183 18.41 12.62 -7.20
C ILE A 183 17.21 12.78 -6.27
N TRP A 184 16.50 11.68 -5.99
CA TRP A 184 15.33 11.66 -5.11
C TRP A 184 15.16 10.28 -4.52
N SER A 185 14.79 10.20 -3.24
CA SER A 185 14.51 8.95 -2.54
C SER A 185 13.30 9.10 -1.65
N VAL A 186 12.42 8.09 -1.65
CA VAL A 186 11.23 8.03 -0.80
C VAL A 186 11.13 6.66 -0.18
N GLN A 187 10.98 6.63 1.13
CA GLN A 187 10.62 5.43 1.86
C GLN A 187 9.16 5.52 2.30
N SER A 188 8.47 4.42 2.19
CA SER A 188 7.06 4.29 2.52
C SER A 188 6.78 2.93 3.12
N LYS A 189 5.60 2.81 3.74
CA LYS A 189 5.11 1.52 4.20
C LYS A 189 3.65 1.32 3.82
N ALA A 190 3.31 0.06 3.55
CA ALA A 190 1.97 -0.41 3.27
C ALA A 190 1.57 -1.46 4.30
N ASP A 191 0.51 -1.20 5.04
CA ASP A 191 -0.03 -2.10 6.04
C ASP A 191 -1.24 -2.85 5.44
N ASN A 192 -1.18 -4.20 5.39
CA ASN A 192 -2.23 -5.08 4.86
C ASN A 192 -2.81 -4.61 3.50
N PRO A 193 -1.99 -4.47 2.44
CA PRO A 193 -2.45 -3.97 1.15
C PRO A 193 -3.55 -4.86 0.57
N SER A 194 -4.64 -4.25 0.12
CA SER A 194 -5.84 -4.93 -0.37
C SER A 194 -5.86 -5.05 -1.89
N GLY A 195 -5.39 -6.18 -2.42
CA GLY A 195 -5.39 -6.43 -3.87
C GLY A 195 -4.33 -5.63 -4.64
N ILE A 196 -3.92 -6.16 -5.79
CA ILE A 196 -2.80 -5.61 -6.58
C ILE A 196 -3.17 -4.25 -7.17
N GLU A 197 -4.28 -4.17 -7.89
CA GLU A 197 -4.68 -2.96 -8.63
C GLU A 197 -4.93 -1.77 -7.71
N LYS A 198 -5.69 -1.99 -6.64
CA LYS A 198 -5.99 -0.92 -5.68
C LYS A 198 -4.73 -0.43 -4.99
N SER A 199 -3.88 -1.34 -4.52
CA SER A 199 -2.64 -0.99 -3.82
C SER A 199 -1.65 -0.28 -4.73
N SER A 200 -1.56 -0.65 -6.00
CA SER A 200 -0.72 0.01 -7.00
C SER A 200 -1.17 1.46 -7.25
N LYS A 201 -2.47 1.70 -7.42
CA LYS A 201 -3.02 3.05 -7.59
C LYS A 201 -2.80 3.92 -6.36
N GLU A 202 -3.13 3.43 -5.17
CA GLU A 202 -2.93 4.15 -3.90
C GLU A 202 -1.45 4.52 -3.71
N TYR A 203 -0.54 3.58 -4.00
CA TYR A 203 0.91 3.83 -3.94
C TYR A 203 1.34 4.91 -4.92
N THR A 204 0.89 4.83 -6.15
CA THR A 204 1.20 5.77 -7.22
C THR A 204 0.72 7.18 -6.87
N GLU A 205 -0.51 7.32 -6.41
CA GLU A 205 -1.09 8.60 -5.99
C GLU A 205 -0.29 9.21 -4.84
N MET A 206 0.03 8.42 -3.82
CA MET A 206 0.81 8.84 -2.67
C MET A 206 2.23 9.30 -3.09
N LEU A 207 2.92 8.52 -3.92
CA LEU A 207 4.28 8.81 -4.37
C LEU A 207 4.32 10.11 -5.18
N PHE A 208 3.42 10.26 -6.15
CA PHE A 208 3.38 11.47 -6.98
C PHE A 208 2.85 12.70 -6.25
N ALA A 209 2.00 12.54 -5.25
CA ALA A 209 1.62 13.66 -4.36
C ALA A 209 2.86 14.20 -3.60
N GLN A 210 3.73 13.30 -3.14
CA GLN A 210 5.00 13.70 -2.50
C GLN A 210 5.95 14.37 -3.51
N PHE A 211 6.09 13.83 -4.70
CA PHE A 211 6.89 14.42 -5.78
C PHE A 211 6.43 15.86 -6.09
N ASP A 212 5.13 16.06 -6.29
CA ASP A 212 4.55 17.37 -6.60
C ASP A 212 4.74 18.38 -5.46
N LYS A 213 4.66 17.92 -4.21
CA LYS A 213 4.93 18.74 -3.00
C LYS A 213 6.37 19.23 -2.96
N GLU A 214 7.32 18.35 -3.26
CA GLU A 214 8.75 18.69 -3.22
C GLU A 214 9.17 19.55 -4.41
N ARG A 215 8.62 19.31 -5.60
CA ARG A 215 8.84 20.15 -6.78
C ARG A 215 8.36 21.60 -6.56
N LYS A 216 7.26 21.79 -5.82
CA LYS A 216 6.78 23.14 -5.48
C LYS A 216 7.69 23.90 -4.51
N LYS A 217 8.41 23.21 -3.64
CA LYS A 217 9.34 23.82 -2.68
C LYS A 217 10.63 24.31 -3.33
N GLN A 218 10.91 23.88 -4.56
CA GLN A 218 12.15 24.18 -5.29
C GLN A 218 11.97 25.31 -6.31
N LYS A 219 10.75 25.80 -6.50
CA LYS A 219 10.40 27.00 -7.26
C LYS A 219 10.31 28.22 -6.35
#